data_bc4c5380f3d9f676128473ba7b5d6227
#
_entry.id   bc4c5380f3d9f676128473ba7b5d6227
#
_cell.length_a   1.000
_cell.length_b   1.000
_cell.length_c   1.000
_cell.angle_alpha   90.00
_cell.angle_beta   90.00
_cell.angle_gamma   90.00
#
_symmetry.space_group_name_H-M   'P 1'
#
loop_
_entity.id
_entity.type
_entity.pdbx_description
1 polymer ?
#
loop_
_entity_poly.entity_id
_entity_poly.type
_entity_poly.pdbx_seq_one_letter_code
_entity_poly.pdbx_strand_id
1 'polypeptide(L)'
;MLEAGYSVTNGDFKRIQQGDKESVLGIITEGGQELGDAYAWGRFSYNNITTRDSRFNTAMLNPLRGVPYFPVDPNLSDWKKQDYNLQMKVASKPLLDRYILGVQAEYNAHTGAKQVDPRSEQYFYSVNVKPGVAAFWGDHQLGVNFEYENMIQETRKHTNSNDQVNQDVFVMKGLGNHYTSVIGGLQSLKSFVYNANKVGGEFQYSYDLSDVRFFLNGGYTYRVEDVISDVTKPKKEGTLKESAVYANFAAVAQGENLHRLDVSYMSNRVKGIEYVQVLDLTYEVQQWVDVYSSIRSTYDQDDIRLSYDFYRGAGHEYSWKAGLFANYRLNDDLYIMPESQMKVENLYFGANGKVNLGAGANGKFILGADFVYKNNMDGLYNYGGADPASIVITQFMTPDFEYLKQNYYKIGGAASFFTTIGQARKSGMFLKLAADYYKPTEGDGNRVQATFGVGFTF
;
A
#
# COMPACT_ATOMS: atom_id res chain seq x y z
N MET A 1 18.54 15.24 4.26
CA MET A 1 18.06 15.34 2.86
C MET A 1 16.70 16.02 2.84
N LEU A 2 16.44 16.86 1.84
CA LEU A 2 15.13 17.46 1.52
C LEU A 2 14.86 17.22 0.03
N GLU A 3 13.68 16.71 -0.31
CA GLU A 3 13.25 16.48 -1.70
C GLU A 3 11.84 17.01 -1.90
N ALA A 4 11.60 17.69 -3.02
CA ALA A 4 10.28 18.04 -3.51
C ALA A 4 10.08 17.37 -4.88
N GLY A 5 8.90 16.81 -5.09
CA GLY A 5 8.59 16.06 -6.31
C GLY A 5 7.17 16.29 -6.81
N TYR A 6 6.99 16.14 -8.11
CA TYR A 6 5.69 16.15 -8.75
C TYR A 6 5.54 14.93 -9.65
N SER A 7 4.44 14.20 -9.49
CA SER A 7 4.12 13.03 -10.30
C SER A 7 2.74 13.18 -10.94
N VAL A 8 2.62 12.74 -12.18
CA VAL A 8 1.33 12.67 -12.90
C VAL A 8 1.19 11.26 -13.46
N THR A 9 0.05 10.64 -13.20
CA THR A 9 -0.38 9.40 -13.85
C THR A 9 -1.62 9.68 -14.66
N ASN A 10 -1.67 9.21 -15.90
CA ASN A 10 -2.79 9.44 -16.82
C ASN A 10 -3.00 8.23 -17.74
N GLY A 11 -4.25 7.92 -18.07
CA GLY A 11 -4.61 6.87 -19.00
C GLY A 11 -5.76 5.98 -18.49
N ASP A 12 -6.32 5.24 -19.42
CA ASP A 12 -7.52 4.42 -19.27
C ASP A 12 -7.24 2.94 -18.90
N PHE A 13 -5.98 2.49 -19.03
CA PHE A 13 -5.58 1.18 -18.52
C PHE A 13 -5.41 1.25 -16.99
N LYS A 14 -6.52 1.03 -16.27
CA LYS A 14 -6.62 1.21 -14.82
C LYS A 14 -7.71 0.34 -14.21
N ARG A 15 -7.64 0.11 -12.90
CA ARG A 15 -8.78 -0.46 -12.16
C ARG A 15 -9.93 0.55 -12.12
N ILE A 16 -11.15 0.05 -12.03
CA ILE A 16 -12.36 0.87 -12.10
C ILE A 16 -12.41 1.97 -11.03
N GLN A 17 -11.87 1.72 -9.84
CA GLN A 17 -11.83 2.68 -8.73
C GLN A 17 -10.66 3.67 -8.82
N GLN A 18 -9.72 3.49 -9.72
CA GLN A 18 -8.65 4.45 -9.98
C GLN A 18 -9.17 5.57 -10.87
N GLY A 19 -8.66 6.78 -10.67
CA GLY A 19 -8.96 7.91 -11.55
C GLY A 19 -8.27 7.80 -12.92
N ASP A 20 -8.83 8.46 -13.92
CA ASP A 20 -8.21 8.61 -15.24
C ASP A 20 -6.90 9.37 -15.13
N LYS A 21 -6.88 10.38 -14.26
CA LYS A 21 -5.69 11.16 -13.95
C LYS A 21 -5.46 11.27 -12.46
N GLU A 22 -4.21 11.11 -12.04
CA GLU A 22 -3.77 11.40 -10.68
C GLU A 22 -2.54 12.29 -10.73
N SER A 23 -2.51 13.32 -9.87
CA SER A 23 -1.35 14.19 -9.70
C SER A 23 -0.99 14.25 -8.21
N VAL A 24 0.31 14.15 -7.93
CA VAL A 24 0.86 14.17 -6.57
C VAL A 24 1.96 15.22 -6.50
N LEU A 25 1.82 16.17 -5.60
CA LEU A 25 2.90 17.06 -5.16
C LEU A 25 3.40 16.56 -3.81
N GLY A 26 4.65 16.12 -3.75
CA GLY A 26 5.26 15.53 -2.57
C GLY A 26 6.45 16.33 -2.03
N ILE A 27 6.62 16.32 -0.70
CA ILE A 27 7.79 16.82 -0.01
C ILE A 27 8.25 15.74 0.95
N ILE A 28 9.56 15.44 0.96
CA ILE A 28 10.19 14.48 1.85
C ILE A 28 11.39 15.14 2.52
N THR A 29 11.49 15.01 3.82
CA THR A 29 12.71 15.34 4.56
C THR A 29 13.11 14.16 5.43
N GLU A 30 14.40 13.84 5.46
CA GLU A 30 14.93 12.80 6.32
C GLU A 30 16.35 13.13 6.79
N GLY A 31 16.69 12.62 7.96
CA GLY A 31 18.03 12.79 8.53
C GLY A 31 18.25 11.91 9.74
N GLY A 32 19.51 11.69 10.07
CA GLY A 32 19.92 10.97 11.26
C GLY A 32 21.03 11.71 11.98
N GLN A 33 21.07 11.54 13.30
CA GLN A 33 22.06 12.18 14.17
C GLN A 33 22.40 11.29 15.36
N GLU A 34 23.66 11.32 15.76
CA GLU A 34 24.08 10.78 17.04
C GLU A 34 23.68 11.74 18.17
N LEU A 35 23.02 11.21 19.19
CA LEU A 35 22.54 11.93 20.37
C LEU A 35 23.14 11.29 21.62
N GLY A 36 24.40 11.69 21.96
CA GLY A 36 25.11 11.09 23.09
C GLY A 36 25.31 9.59 22.91
N ASP A 37 24.64 8.79 23.74
CA ASP A 37 24.70 7.32 23.71
C ASP A 37 23.59 6.66 22.88
N ALA A 38 22.96 7.40 21.99
CA ALA A 38 21.94 6.92 21.09
C ALA A 38 22.14 7.45 19.68
N TYR A 39 21.56 6.78 18.71
CA TYR A 39 21.39 7.25 17.35
C TYR A 39 19.91 7.43 17.06
N ALA A 40 19.54 8.59 16.54
CA ALA A 40 18.18 8.89 16.11
C ALA A 40 18.13 9.16 14.62
N TRP A 41 17.09 8.63 13.95
CA TRP A 41 16.77 8.91 12.57
C TRP A 41 15.29 9.29 12.48
N GLY A 42 14.99 10.25 11.64
CA GLY A 42 13.63 10.69 11.38
C GLY A 42 13.37 10.95 9.91
N ARG A 43 12.14 10.72 9.49
CA ARG A 43 11.64 11.03 8.15
C ARG A 43 10.24 11.62 8.26
N PHE A 44 10.01 12.68 7.54
CA PHE A 44 8.69 13.26 7.33
C PHE A 44 8.39 13.31 5.84
N SER A 45 7.19 12.93 5.44
CA SER A 45 6.69 13.13 4.08
C SER A 45 5.29 13.71 4.08
N TYR A 46 5.04 14.58 3.11
CA TYR A 46 3.74 15.16 2.82
C TYR A 46 3.43 14.99 1.34
N ASN A 47 2.20 14.55 1.03
CA ASN A 47 1.70 14.49 -0.33
C ASN A 47 0.35 15.21 -0.45
N ASN A 48 0.21 16.03 -1.47
CA ASN A 48 -1.07 16.59 -1.92
C ASN A 48 -1.46 15.87 -3.21
N ILE A 49 -2.58 15.14 -3.17
CA ILE A 49 -3.01 14.23 -4.21
C ILE A 49 -4.34 14.73 -4.78
N THR A 50 -4.42 14.84 -6.09
CA THR A 50 -5.66 15.07 -6.82
C THR A 50 -5.90 13.92 -7.78
N THR A 51 -7.00 13.19 -7.55
CA THR A 51 -7.46 12.11 -8.43
C THR A 51 -8.69 12.60 -9.17
N ARG A 52 -8.77 12.42 -10.48
CA ARG A 52 -9.91 12.82 -11.31
C ARG A 52 -10.61 11.62 -11.90
N ASP A 53 -11.93 11.73 -12.06
CA ASP A 53 -12.78 10.78 -12.75
C ASP A 53 -12.68 9.35 -12.18
N SER A 54 -12.63 9.21 -10.85
CA SER A 54 -12.75 7.90 -10.18
C SER A 54 -14.23 7.53 -9.99
N ARG A 55 -14.52 6.21 -10.00
CA ARG A 55 -15.85 5.65 -9.76
C ARG A 55 -15.82 4.66 -8.61
N PHE A 56 -17.00 4.27 -8.11
CA PHE A 56 -17.18 3.23 -7.10
C PHE A 56 -16.31 3.42 -5.86
N ASN A 57 -16.15 4.67 -5.44
CA ASN A 57 -15.52 5.04 -4.18
C ASN A 57 -16.28 6.19 -3.52
N THR A 58 -17.09 5.89 -2.50
CA THR A 58 -17.83 6.90 -1.74
C THR A 58 -17.12 7.28 -0.45
N ALA A 59 -16.42 6.33 0.20
CA ALA A 59 -16.00 6.49 1.59
C ALA A 59 -14.61 5.92 1.94
N MET A 60 -13.77 5.59 0.95
CA MET A 60 -12.46 5.01 1.22
C MET A 60 -11.33 5.90 0.70
N LEU A 61 -10.34 6.20 1.55
CA LEU A 61 -9.09 6.85 1.12
C LEU A 61 -8.29 5.94 0.18
N ASN A 62 -8.25 4.65 0.49
CA ASN A 62 -7.69 3.62 -0.38
C ASN A 62 -8.76 2.58 -0.76
N PRO A 63 -9.49 2.78 -1.86
CA PRO A 63 -10.53 1.85 -2.29
C PRO A 63 -9.98 0.52 -2.83
N LEU A 64 -8.68 0.44 -3.10
CA LEU A 64 -8.03 -0.76 -3.66
C LEU A 64 -7.56 -1.75 -2.58
N ARG A 65 -7.99 -1.58 -1.34
CA ARG A 65 -7.66 -2.50 -0.23
C ARG A 65 -8.09 -3.95 -0.48
N GLY A 66 -9.07 -4.17 -1.36
CA GLY A 66 -9.56 -5.51 -1.70
C GLY A 66 -10.39 -6.19 -0.61
N VAL A 67 -10.85 -5.46 0.41
CA VAL A 67 -11.65 -5.98 1.53
C VAL A 67 -13.04 -5.38 1.56
N PRO A 68 -14.07 -6.07 2.09
CA PRO A 68 -15.46 -5.64 2.07
C PRO A 68 -15.78 -4.54 3.11
N TYR A 69 -17.07 -4.25 3.24
CA TYR A 69 -17.72 -3.36 4.20
C TYR A 69 -17.45 -1.87 3.95
N PHE A 70 -17.54 -1.43 2.71
CA PHE A 70 -17.43 -0.03 2.35
C PHE A 70 -18.53 0.38 1.36
N PRO A 71 -18.98 1.65 1.40
CA PRO A 71 -19.95 2.17 0.45
C PRO A 71 -19.29 2.58 -0.87
N VAL A 72 -19.99 2.31 -1.97
CA VAL A 72 -19.61 2.73 -3.33
C VAL A 72 -20.79 3.37 -4.03
N ASP A 73 -20.51 4.28 -4.97
CA ASP A 73 -21.49 4.86 -5.89
C ASP A 73 -20.92 4.91 -7.32
N PRO A 74 -21.76 4.87 -8.36
CA PRO A 74 -21.31 4.80 -9.75
C PRO A 74 -20.87 6.14 -10.32
N ASN A 75 -21.03 7.24 -9.59
CA ASN A 75 -20.78 8.59 -10.11
C ASN A 75 -19.28 8.83 -10.32
N LEU A 76 -18.93 9.44 -11.45
CA LEU A 76 -17.61 9.98 -11.66
C LEU A 76 -17.32 11.11 -10.68
N SER A 77 -16.20 11.03 -10.01
CA SER A 77 -15.84 12.03 -9.02
C SER A 77 -14.36 12.29 -8.93
N ASP A 78 -14.03 13.55 -8.68
CA ASP A 78 -12.69 13.95 -8.27
C ASP A 78 -12.52 13.76 -6.77
N TRP A 79 -11.28 13.44 -6.37
CA TRP A 79 -10.85 13.40 -4.98
C TRP A 79 -9.67 14.34 -4.76
N LYS A 80 -9.71 15.05 -3.63
CA LYS A 80 -8.56 15.79 -3.10
C LYS A 80 -8.14 15.16 -1.80
N LYS A 81 -6.86 14.76 -1.71
CA LYS A 81 -6.33 14.06 -0.54
C LYS A 81 -5.02 14.71 -0.08
N GLN A 82 -4.74 14.60 1.20
CA GLN A 82 -3.48 15.00 1.82
C GLN A 82 -2.99 13.87 2.71
N ASP A 83 -1.75 13.46 2.51
CA ASP A 83 -1.12 12.39 3.27
C ASP A 83 0.09 12.92 4.01
N TYR A 84 0.18 12.58 5.28
CA TYR A 84 1.29 12.90 6.18
C TYR A 84 1.83 11.60 6.76
N ASN A 85 3.13 11.39 6.65
CA ASN A 85 3.81 10.26 7.27
C ASN A 85 5.02 10.79 8.07
N LEU A 86 5.09 10.40 9.33
CA LEU A 86 6.22 10.68 10.22
C LEU A 86 6.78 9.35 10.70
N GLN A 87 8.06 9.12 10.46
CA GLN A 87 8.80 7.95 10.94
C GLN A 87 9.94 8.38 11.84
N MET A 88 10.16 7.65 12.92
CA MET A 88 11.26 7.84 13.85
C MET A 88 11.86 6.48 14.20
N LYS A 89 13.18 6.41 14.24
CA LYS A 89 13.95 5.27 14.74
C LYS A 89 14.97 5.77 15.76
N VAL A 90 15.05 5.10 16.89
CA VAL A 90 16.06 5.37 17.90
C VAL A 90 16.72 4.07 18.29
N ALA A 91 18.04 4.04 18.36
CA ALA A 91 18.81 2.89 18.79
C ALA A 91 19.85 3.31 19.82
N SER A 92 20.05 2.50 20.87
CA SER A 92 21.11 2.70 21.84
C SER A 92 22.49 2.43 21.23
N LYS A 93 23.57 2.89 21.87
CA LYS A 93 24.90 2.29 21.67
C LYS A 93 24.88 0.83 22.13
N PRO A 94 25.87 0.02 21.70
CA PRO A 94 25.99 -1.34 22.20
C PRO A 94 26.09 -1.39 23.71
N LEU A 95 25.18 -2.11 24.34
CA LEU A 95 25.17 -2.39 25.78
C LEU A 95 25.93 -3.69 25.98
N LEU A 96 26.86 -3.73 26.94
CA LEU A 96 27.73 -4.89 27.20
C LEU A 96 28.47 -5.36 25.93
N ASP A 97 28.77 -4.41 25.01
CA ASP A 97 29.41 -4.64 23.72
C ASP A 97 28.69 -5.67 22.79
N ARG A 98 27.43 -6.00 23.09
CA ARG A 98 26.71 -7.08 22.41
C ARG A 98 25.25 -6.78 22.07
N TYR A 99 24.60 -5.89 22.82
CA TYR A 99 23.15 -5.69 22.67
C TYR A 99 22.84 -4.27 22.25
N ILE A 100 21.93 -4.10 21.29
CA ILE A 100 21.37 -2.80 20.93
C ILE A 100 19.87 -2.86 21.19
N LEU A 101 19.37 -1.90 21.96
CA LEU A 101 17.94 -1.66 22.12
C LEU A 101 17.49 -0.64 21.08
N GLY A 102 16.37 -0.88 20.44
CA GLY A 102 15.83 0.00 19.43
C GLY A 102 14.33 0.17 19.56
N VAL A 103 13.84 1.29 19.07
CA VAL A 103 12.42 1.51 18.86
C VAL A 103 12.20 2.22 17.54
N GLN A 104 11.22 1.75 16.78
CA GLN A 104 10.69 2.46 15.63
C GLN A 104 9.27 2.90 15.95
N ALA A 105 8.92 4.13 15.61
CA ALA A 105 7.57 4.64 15.65
C ALA A 105 7.21 5.24 14.29
N GLU A 106 5.96 5.03 13.87
CA GLU A 106 5.41 5.60 12.65
C GLU A 106 4.02 6.16 12.93
N TYR A 107 3.78 7.38 12.46
CA TYR A 107 2.48 8.03 12.49
C TYR A 107 2.07 8.39 11.07
N ASN A 108 0.88 7.93 10.68
CA ASN A 108 0.25 8.27 9.41
C ASN A 108 -1.03 9.05 9.68
N ALA A 109 -1.24 10.13 8.94
CA ALA A 109 -2.48 10.86 8.91
C ALA A 109 -2.86 11.17 7.46
N HIS A 110 -4.09 10.86 7.08
CA HIS A 110 -4.61 11.14 5.74
C HIS A 110 -5.94 11.85 5.86
N THR A 111 -6.17 12.80 4.98
CA THR A 111 -7.47 13.44 4.80
C THR A 111 -7.87 13.37 3.35
N GLY A 112 -9.16 13.28 3.08
CA GLY A 112 -9.66 13.25 1.71
C GLY A 112 -11.08 13.77 1.61
N ALA A 113 -11.40 14.36 0.47
CA ALA A 113 -12.73 14.85 0.17
C ALA A 113 -13.15 14.50 -1.25
N LYS A 114 -14.31 13.85 -1.37
CA LYS A 114 -14.99 13.58 -2.63
C LYS A 114 -15.68 14.85 -3.10
N GLN A 115 -15.50 15.23 -4.37
CA GLN A 115 -15.95 16.53 -4.87
C GLN A 115 -17.33 16.51 -5.51
N VAL A 116 -17.82 15.34 -5.93
CA VAL A 116 -19.14 15.17 -6.58
C VAL A 116 -20.04 14.36 -5.68
N ASP A 117 -21.34 14.66 -5.68
CA ASP A 117 -22.34 13.99 -4.86
C ASP A 117 -22.43 12.47 -5.14
N PRO A 118 -22.64 11.66 -4.10
CA PRO A 118 -22.66 12.03 -2.70
C PRO A 118 -21.26 12.41 -2.20
N ARG A 119 -21.14 13.60 -1.62
CA ARG A 119 -19.86 14.09 -1.10
C ARG A 119 -19.55 13.50 0.26
N SER A 120 -18.29 13.17 0.47
CA SER A 120 -17.80 12.66 1.75
C SER A 120 -16.47 13.28 2.12
N GLU A 121 -16.24 13.42 3.41
CA GLU A 121 -14.96 13.77 4.00
C GLU A 121 -14.39 12.56 4.75
N GLN A 122 -13.12 12.27 4.54
CA GLN A 122 -12.42 11.13 5.11
C GLN A 122 -11.29 11.60 5.99
N TYR A 123 -11.14 10.98 7.15
CA TYR A 123 -10.05 11.19 8.09
C TYR A 123 -9.49 9.83 8.48
N PHE A 124 -8.18 9.70 8.38
CA PHE A 124 -7.45 8.50 8.74
C PHE A 124 -6.27 8.87 9.61
N TYR A 125 -6.01 8.08 10.62
CA TYR A 125 -4.73 8.08 11.32
C TYR A 125 -4.34 6.68 11.75
N SER A 126 -3.03 6.41 11.81
CA SER A 126 -2.47 5.24 12.44
C SER A 126 -1.22 5.56 13.23
N VAL A 127 -1.02 4.83 14.32
CA VAL A 127 0.22 4.82 15.10
C VAL A 127 0.73 3.40 15.14
N ASN A 128 1.98 3.20 14.70
CA ASN A 128 2.66 1.92 14.74
C ASN A 128 3.94 2.06 15.58
N VAL A 129 4.16 1.17 16.53
CA VAL A 129 5.34 1.17 17.39
C VAL A 129 5.97 -0.22 17.38
N LYS A 130 7.30 -0.27 17.16
CA LYS A 130 8.10 -1.49 17.09
C LYS A 130 9.32 -1.40 18.02
N PRO A 131 9.20 -1.77 19.30
CA PRO A 131 10.37 -1.99 20.15
C PRO A 131 11.08 -3.26 19.75
N GLY A 132 12.41 -3.27 19.85
CA GLY A 132 13.22 -4.42 19.46
C GLY A 132 14.57 -4.44 20.16
N VAL A 133 15.21 -5.60 20.09
CA VAL A 133 16.56 -5.84 20.56
C VAL A 133 17.35 -6.59 19.50
N ALA A 134 18.62 -6.20 19.30
CA ALA A 134 19.57 -6.93 18.48
C ALA A 134 20.75 -7.38 19.36
N ALA A 135 21.25 -8.57 19.06
CA ALA A 135 22.42 -9.18 19.73
C ALA A 135 23.48 -9.54 18.68
N PHE A 136 24.76 -9.34 19.03
CA PHE A 136 25.90 -9.57 18.17
C PHE A 136 26.87 -10.54 18.83
N TRP A 137 27.35 -11.55 18.09
CA TRP A 137 28.40 -12.47 18.54
C TRP A 137 29.20 -12.99 17.33
N GLY A 138 30.43 -12.54 17.24
CA GLY A 138 31.26 -12.85 16.09
C GLY A 138 30.61 -12.38 14.79
N ASP A 139 30.46 -13.29 13.83
CA ASP A 139 29.89 -13.04 12.52
C ASP A 139 28.36 -13.14 12.48
N HIS A 140 27.74 -13.38 13.63
CA HIS A 140 26.30 -13.56 13.77
C HIS A 140 25.63 -12.34 14.40
N GLN A 141 24.47 -11.96 13.85
CA GLN A 141 23.61 -10.92 14.40
C GLN A 141 22.18 -11.45 14.45
N LEU A 142 21.54 -11.28 15.58
CA LEU A 142 20.14 -11.68 15.81
C LEU A 142 19.34 -10.48 16.28
N GLY A 143 18.21 -10.26 15.67
CA GLY A 143 17.23 -9.24 16.06
C GLY A 143 15.85 -9.84 16.29
N VAL A 144 15.14 -9.31 17.29
CA VAL A 144 13.71 -9.57 17.48
C VAL A 144 13.01 -8.27 17.79
N ASN A 145 11.81 -8.11 17.28
CA ASN A 145 10.95 -6.99 17.62
C ASN A 145 9.50 -7.43 17.82
N PHE A 146 8.78 -6.63 18.57
CA PHE A 146 7.34 -6.69 18.71
C PHE A 146 6.73 -5.52 17.94
N GLU A 147 5.52 -5.69 17.38
CA GLU A 147 4.79 -4.66 16.66
C GLU A 147 3.41 -4.46 17.27
N TYR A 148 3.04 -3.21 17.50
CA TYR A 148 1.67 -2.80 17.79
C TYR A 148 1.26 -1.63 16.90
N GLU A 149 0.09 -1.73 16.28
CA GLU A 149 -0.52 -0.64 15.50
C GLU A 149 -1.97 -0.45 15.88
N ASN A 150 -2.37 0.79 16.07
CA ASN A 150 -3.77 1.21 16.12
C ASN A 150 -4.07 2.08 14.90
N MET A 151 -5.20 1.83 14.24
CA MET A 151 -5.66 2.55 13.05
C MET A 151 -7.12 2.91 13.18
N ILE A 152 -7.46 4.15 12.82
CA ILE A 152 -8.85 4.60 12.69
C ILE A 152 -9.00 5.33 11.36
N GLN A 153 -10.07 4.99 10.62
CA GLN A 153 -10.56 5.78 9.50
C GLN A 153 -12.01 6.13 9.75
N GLU A 154 -12.36 7.42 9.62
CA GLU A 154 -13.72 7.91 9.74
C GLU A 154 -14.19 8.55 8.45
N THR A 155 -15.39 8.23 8.04
CA THR A 155 -16.12 8.94 6.98
C THR A 155 -17.10 9.88 7.62
N ARG A 156 -16.93 11.18 7.44
CA ARG A 156 -17.82 12.22 7.94
C ARG A 156 -18.57 12.88 6.78
N LYS A 157 -19.79 13.34 7.05
CA LYS A 157 -20.61 14.12 6.12
C LYS A 157 -20.74 13.50 4.73
N HIS A 158 -21.77 12.70 4.56
CA HIS A 158 -22.25 12.38 3.23
C HIS A 158 -23.40 13.36 2.93
N THR A 159 -23.15 14.30 2.04
CA THR A 159 -24.12 15.32 1.66
C THR A 159 -24.38 15.30 0.17
N ASN A 160 -25.63 15.49 -0.22
CA ASN A 160 -25.99 15.88 -1.56
C ASN A 160 -26.14 17.40 -1.61
N SER A 161 -25.64 18.03 -2.65
CA SER A 161 -25.84 19.47 -2.91
C SER A 161 -27.28 19.77 -3.36
N ASN A 162 -28.00 18.75 -3.82
CA ASN A 162 -29.41 18.84 -4.21
C ASN A 162 -30.21 17.78 -3.43
N ASP A 163 -30.90 18.23 -2.37
CA ASP A 163 -31.70 17.38 -1.50
C ASP A 163 -32.94 16.75 -2.19
N GLN A 164 -33.27 17.19 -3.41
CA GLN A 164 -34.38 16.62 -4.18
C GLN A 164 -33.99 15.41 -5.02
N VAL A 165 -32.70 15.10 -5.17
CA VAL A 165 -32.23 13.97 -5.95
C VAL A 165 -31.83 12.83 -5.03
N ASN A 166 -32.57 11.72 -5.11
CA ASN A 166 -32.17 10.48 -4.46
C ASN A 166 -31.02 9.83 -5.24
N GLN A 167 -29.99 9.38 -4.52
CA GLN A 167 -28.85 8.66 -5.08
C GLN A 167 -28.68 7.31 -4.40
N ASP A 168 -28.47 6.28 -5.18
CA ASP A 168 -28.19 4.95 -4.69
C ASP A 168 -26.69 4.83 -4.31
N VAL A 169 -26.46 4.34 -3.11
CA VAL A 169 -25.13 3.95 -2.62
C VAL A 169 -25.18 2.48 -2.25
N PHE A 170 -24.21 1.72 -2.74
CA PHE A 170 -24.14 0.30 -2.52
C PHE A 170 -23.10 0.01 -1.42
N VAL A 171 -23.55 -0.58 -0.32
CA VAL A 171 -22.66 -1.00 0.77
C VAL A 171 -22.18 -2.42 0.48
N MET A 172 -20.92 -2.54 0.14
CA MET A 172 -20.29 -3.80 -0.29
C MET A 172 -20.11 -4.75 0.88
N LYS A 173 -20.53 -6.02 0.69
CA LYS A 173 -20.32 -7.13 1.63
C LYS A 173 -19.22 -8.08 1.18
N GLY A 174 -18.90 -8.07 -0.10
CA GLY A 174 -17.82 -8.84 -0.71
C GLY A 174 -18.22 -9.45 -2.04
N LEU A 175 -17.29 -9.47 -2.99
CA LEU A 175 -17.40 -10.08 -4.32
C LEU A 175 -18.69 -9.74 -5.09
N GLY A 176 -19.15 -8.48 -4.97
CA GLY A 176 -20.37 -8.01 -5.63
C GLY A 176 -21.63 -8.13 -4.78
N ASN A 177 -21.60 -8.87 -3.68
CA ASN A 177 -22.71 -8.88 -2.71
C ASN A 177 -22.78 -7.53 -1.98
N HIS A 178 -23.95 -6.94 -1.91
CA HIS A 178 -24.16 -5.61 -1.35
C HIS A 178 -25.62 -5.42 -0.91
N TYR A 179 -25.87 -4.35 -0.17
CA TYR A 179 -27.20 -3.80 -0.03
C TYR A 179 -27.23 -2.34 -0.47
N THR A 180 -28.38 -1.89 -0.96
CA THR A 180 -28.56 -0.50 -1.41
C THR A 180 -29.00 0.38 -0.26
N SER A 181 -28.35 1.55 -0.14
CA SER A 181 -28.75 2.65 0.73
C SER A 181 -29.02 3.88 -0.13
N VAL A 182 -30.14 4.54 0.10
CA VAL A 182 -30.53 5.76 -0.66
C VAL A 182 -30.10 6.98 0.13
N ILE A 183 -29.44 7.91 -0.54
CA ILE A 183 -29.12 9.24 -0.01
C ILE A 183 -29.95 10.26 -0.74
N GLY A 184 -30.71 11.09 -0.03
CA GLY A 184 -31.52 12.17 -0.60
C GLY A 184 -32.55 12.71 0.37
N GLY A 185 -33.02 13.91 0.17
CA GLY A 185 -33.93 14.59 1.07
C GLY A 185 -33.34 14.77 2.47
N LEU A 186 -34.05 14.26 3.47
CA LEU A 186 -33.59 14.24 4.87
C LEU A 186 -32.71 13.04 5.21
N GLN A 187 -32.47 12.12 4.25
CA GLN A 187 -31.66 10.91 4.46
C GLN A 187 -30.23 11.15 3.99
N SER A 188 -29.32 11.17 4.93
CA SER A 188 -27.88 11.13 4.66
C SER A 188 -27.35 9.70 4.80
N LEU A 189 -26.33 9.32 4.03
CA LEU A 189 -25.61 8.09 4.30
C LEU A 189 -25.00 8.18 5.71
N LYS A 190 -25.14 7.10 6.47
CA LYS A 190 -24.54 7.00 7.78
C LYS A 190 -23.03 7.10 7.69
N SER A 191 -22.39 7.71 8.68
CA SER A 191 -20.94 7.72 8.80
C SER A 191 -20.40 6.30 8.97
N PHE A 192 -19.25 6.00 8.36
CA PHE A 192 -18.54 4.75 8.53
C PHE A 192 -17.26 5.00 9.35
N VAL A 193 -17.03 4.14 10.33
CA VAL A 193 -15.83 4.14 11.16
C VAL A 193 -15.16 2.77 11.04
N TYR A 194 -13.89 2.76 10.65
CA TYR A 194 -13.03 1.59 10.59
C TYR A 194 -12.02 1.71 11.72
N ASN A 195 -12.05 0.80 12.66
CA ASN A 195 -11.16 0.78 13.83
C ASN A 195 -10.40 -0.53 13.87
N ALA A 196 -9.08 -0.47 13.78
CA ALA A 196 -8.24 -1.66 13.76
C ALA A 196 -7.13 -1.60 14.79
N ASN A 197 -6.85 -2.77 15.35
CA ASN A 197 -5.67 -3.04 16.15
C ASN A 197 -4.89 -4.20 15.53
N LYS A 198 -3.57 -4.03 15.40
CA LYS A 198 -2.65 -5.05 14.89
C LYS A 198 -1.56 -5.30 15.92
N VAL A 199 -1.26 -6.57 16.13
CA VAL A 199 -0.12 -7.03 16.92
C VAL A 199 0.74 -7.96 16.07
N GLY A 200 2.04 -7.97 16.32
CA GLY A 200 2.95 -8.83 15.57
C GLY A 200 4.31 -8.98 16.21
N GLY A 201 5.11 -9.83 15.61
CA GLY A 201 6.51 -10.02 15.97
C GLY A 201 7.33 -10.41 14.77
N GLU A 202 8.57 -10.01 14.76
CA GLU A 202 9.54 -10.25 13.69
C GLU A 202 10.85 -10.75 14.28
N PHE A 203 11.45 -11.69 13.57
CA PHE A 203 12.77 -12.22 13.79
C PHE A 203 13.67 -11.82 12.63
N GLN A 204 14.92 -11.43 12.93
CA GLN A 204 15.92 -11.05 11.96
C GLN A 204 17.24 -11.74 12.31
N TYR A 205 17.91 -12.28 11.30
CA TYR A 205 19.20 -12.92 11.45
C TYR A 205 20.12 -12.55 10.30
N SER A 206 21.36 -12.21 10.60
CA SER A 206 22.39 -12.08 9.58
C SER A 206 23.64 -12.85 9.97
N TYR A 207 24.33 -13.36 8.94
CA TYR A 207 25.57 -14.12 9.08
C TYR A 207 26.58 -13.66 8.04
N ASP A 208 27.76 -13.27 8.51
CA ASP A 208 28.88 -12.85 7.68
C ASP A 208 29.84 -14.04 7.46
N LEU A 209 29.88 -14.57 6.22
CA LEU A 209 30.77 -15.68 5.85
C LEU A 209 31.76 -15.18 4.80
N SER A 210 32.96 -14.75 5.24
CA SER A 210 33.97 -14.18 4.35
C SER A 210 33.41 -13.08 3.46
N ASP A 211 33.35 -13.31 2.15
CA ASP A 211 32.88 -12.35 1.16
C ASP A 211 31.34 -12.42 0.91
N VAL A 212 30.63 -13.28 1.63
CA VAL A 212 29.20 -13.48 1.47
C VAL A 212 28.48 -13.17 2.78
N ARG A 213 27.47 -12.30 2.71
CA ARG A 213 26.59 -12.01 3.82
C ARG A 213 25.19 -12.54 3.53
N PHE A 214 24.65 -13.27 4.49
CA PHE A 214 23.28 -13.79 4.46
C PHE A 214 22.39 -12.99 5.38
N PHE A 215 21.16 -12.74 4.95
CA PHE A 215 20.12 -12.12 5.72
C PHE A 215 18.87 -12.98 5.67
N LEU A 216 18.26 -13.22 6.81
CA LEU A 216 16.98 -13.88 6.95
C LEU A 216 16.11 -13.04 7.87
N ASN A 217 14.93 -12.70 7.44
CA ASN A 217 13.91 -12.15 8.35
C ASN A 217 12.56 -12.78 8.08
N GLY A 218 11.76 -12.87 9.13
CA GLY A 218 10.39 -13.36 9.02
C GLY A 218 9.56 -12.87 10.18
N GLY A 219 8.27 -12.79 9.96
CA GLY A 219 7.36 -12.29 10.96
C GLY A 219 5.93 -12.78 10.77
N TYR A 220 5.17 -12.56 11.82
CA TYR A 220 3.74 -12.81 11.87
C TYR A 220 3.03 -11.58 12.41
N THR A 221 1.91 -11.21 11.78
CA THR A 221 1.03 -10.17 12.28
C THR A 221 -0.42 -10.65 12.32
N TYR A 222 -1.16 -10.19 13.32
CA TYR A 222 -2.59 -10.40 13.47
C TYR A 222 -3.30 -9.08 13.68
N ARG A 223 -4.32 -8.80 12.85
CA ARG A 223 -5.11 -7.58 12.87
C ARG A 223 -6.59 -7.88 12.99
N VAL A 224 -7.27 -7.11 13.81
CA VAL A 224 -8.74 -7.09 13.89
C VAL A 224 -9.20 -5.69 13.57
N GLU A 225 -10.13 -5.56 12.62
CA GLU A 225 -10.74 -4.30 12.21
C GLU A 225 -12.26 -4.42 12.29
N ASP A 226 -12.88 -3.58 13.11
CA ASP A 226 -14.32 -3.42 13.15
C ASP A 226 -14.77 -2.29 12.23
N VAL A 227 -15.79 -2.55 11.43
CA VAL A 227 -16.45 -1.57 10.57
C VAL A 227 -17.82 -1.27 11.15
N ILE A 228 -18.01 -0.02 11.56
CA ILE A 228 -19.20 0.46 12.27
C ILE A 228 -19.85 1.55 11.41
N SER A 229 -21.15 1.43 11.17
CA SER A 229 -21.96 2.50 10.58
C SER A 229 -22.80 3.19 11.66
N ASP A 230 -23.16 4.46 11.41
CA ASP A 230 -24.05 5.25 12.28
C ASP A 230 -23.46 5.49 13.69
N VAL A 231 -22.73 6.57 13.86
CA VAL A 231 -22.11 6.94 15.16
C VAL A 231 -23.15 7.25 16.24
N THR A 232 -24.42 7.54 15.89
CA THR A 232 -25.49 7.83 16.86
C THR A 232 -26.16 6.58 17.38
N LYS A 233 -26.28 5.55 16.55
CA LYS A 233 -26.76 4.19 16.87
C LYS A 233 -25.80 3.18 16.25
N PRO A 234 -24.62 2.96 16.85
CA PRO A 234 -23.56 2.16 16.26
C PRO A 234 -24.04 0.78 15.83
N LYS A 235 -23.91 0.49 14.52
CA LYS A 235 -24.24 -0.80 13.93
C LYS A 235 -22.99 -1.39 13.31
N LYS A 236 -22.65 -2.62 13.65
CA LYS A 236 -21.53 -3.34 13.04
C LYS A 236 -21.89 -3.75 11.62
N GLU A 237 -21.17 -3.26 10.64
CA GLU A 237 -21.29 -3.70 9.24
C GLU A 237 -20.50 -4.98 9.00
N GLY A 238 -19.39 -5.16 9.72
CA GLY A 238 -18.59 -6.36 9.69
C GLY A 238 -17.33 -6.23 10.54
N THR A 239 -16.65 -7.35 10.74
CA THR A 239 -15.32 -7.41 11.34
C THR A 239 -14.37 -8.15 10.41
N LEU A 240 -13.20 -7.60 10.17
CA LEU A 240 -12.11 -8.24 9.44
C LEU A 240 -11.08 -8.79 10.42
N LYS A 241 -10.72 -10.07 10.28
CA LYS A 241 -9.61 -10.70 10.99
C LYS A 241 -8.56 -11.08 9.97
N GLU A 242 -7.42 -10.44 10.04
CA GLU A 242 -6.31 -10.62 9.12
C GLU A 242 -5.13 -11.28 9.84
N SER A 243 -4.53 -12.27 9.21
CA SER A 243 -3.28 -12.88 9.64
C SER A 243 -2.31 -12.87 8.46
N ALA A 244 -1.11 -12.32 8.67
CA ALA A 244 -0.07 -12.29 7.66
C ALA A 244 1.21 -12.94 8.19
N VAL A 245 1.81 -13.79 7.34
CA VAL A 245 3.14 -14.38 7.53
C VAL A 245 4.02 -13.89 6.40
N TYR A 246 5.24 -13.51 6.72
CA TYR A 246 6.23 -13.20 5.68
C TYR A 246 7.60 -13.76 6.06
N ALA A 247 8.39 -14.06 5.03
CA ALA A 247 9.78 -14.47 5.16
C ALA A 247 10.58 -13.89 4.00
N ASN A 248 11.76 -13.33 4.30
CA ASN A 248 12.65 -12.81 3.29
C ASN A 248 14.05 -13.37 3.55
N PHE A 249 14.70 -13.77 2.48
CA PHE A 249 16.09 -14.21 2.47
C PHE A 249 16.86 -13.37 1.46
N ALA A 250 18.06 -12.91 1.84
CA ALA A 250 18.98 -12.27 0.91
C ALA A 250 20.39 -12.84 1.09
N ALA A 251 21.10 -13.03 -0.03
CA ALA A 251 22.51 -13.36 -0.06
C ALA A 251 23.25 -12.30 -0.87
N VAL A 252 24.24 -11.68 -0.26
CA VAL A 252 25.07 -10.64 -0.88
C VAL A 252 26.52 -11.09 -0.89
N ALA A 253 27.06 -11.34 -2.09
CA ALA A 253 28.45 -11.65 -2.28
C ALA A 253 29.20 -10.43 -2.82
N GLN A 254 30.24 -10.01 -2.10
CA GLN A 254 31.00 -8.80 -2.41
C GLN A 254 32.47 -9.12 -2.64
N GLY A 255 32.93 -8.98 -3.89
CA GLY A 255 34.31 -9.08 -4.34
C GLY A 255 34.65 -7.86 -5.19
N GLU A 256 35.24 -8.05 -6.36
CA GLU A 256 35.40 -6.98 -7.37
C GLU A 256 34.06 -6.49 -7.90
N ASN A 257 33.07 -7.36 -7.89
CA ASN A 257 31.66 -7.08 -8.24
C ASN A 257 30.79 -7.48 -7.08
N LEU A 258 29.56 -6.93 -7.04
CA LEU A 258 28.58 -7.30 -6.03
C LEU A 258 27.45 -8.09 -6.71
N HIS A 259 27.12 -9.23 -6.10
CA HIS A 259 26.01 -10.09 -6.47
C HIS A 259 25.00 -10.09 -5.33
N ARG A 260 23.74 -9.92 -5.65
CA ARG A 260 22.66 -9.95 -4.67
C ARG A 260 21.52 -10.84 -5.16
N LEU A 261 21.18 -11.82 -4.35
CA LEU A 261 20.00 -12.68 -4.54
C LEU A 261 19.00 -12.36 -3.41
N ASP A 262 17.76 -12.10 -3.77
CA ASP A 262 16.66 -11.91 -2.80
C ASP A 262 15.53 -12.88 -3.12
N VAL A 263 14.98 -13.50 -2.07
CA VAL A 263 13.76 -14.31 -2.10
C VAL A 263 12.81 -13.77 -1.06
N SER A 264 11.57 -13.46 -1.43
CA SER A 264 10.55 -13.05 -0.49
C SER A 264 9.27 -13.87 -0.66
N TYR A 265 8.65 -14.18 0.45
CA TYR A 265 7.35 -14.84 0.56
C TYR A 265 6.46 -14.03 1.48
N MET A 266 5.21 -13.82 1.07
CA MET A 266 4.15 -13.23 1.89
C MET A 266 2.86 -14.02 1.69
N SER A 267 2.22 -14.35 2.79
CA SER A 267 0.90 -14.98 2.82
C SER A 267 -0.02 -14.14 3.70
N ASN A 268 -1.11 -13.65 3.14
CA ASN A 268 -2.12 -12.88 3.85
C ASN A 268 -3.47 -13.60 3.78
N ARG A 269 -4.14 -13.74 4.93
CA ARG A 269 -5.42 -14.43 5.08
C ARG A 269 -6.37 -13.52 5.85
N VAL A 270 -7.43 -13.06 5.18
CA VAL A 270 -8.44 -12.19 5.78
C VAL A 270 -9.78 -12.92 5.86
N LYS A 271 -10.42 -12.87 7.01
CA LYS A 271 -11.77 -13.41 7.24
C LYS A 271 -12.73 -12.25 7.50
N GLY A 272 -13.77 -12.14 6.69
CA GLY A 272 -14.86 -11.20 6.88
C GLY A 272 -15.99 -11.83 7.67
N ILE A 273 -16.35 -11.22 8.80
CA ILE A 273 -17.41 -11.67 9.70
C ILE A 273 -18.58 -10.71 9.55
N GLU A 274 -19.77 -11.25 9.30
CA GLU A 274 -21.02 -10.50 9.29
C GLU A 274 -21.85 -10.81 10.53
N TYR A 275 -22.71 -9.85 10.89
CA TYR A 275 -23.54 -9.86 12.09
C TYR A 275 -25.02 -9.82 11.69
N VAL A 276 -25.82 -10.64 12.37
CA VAL A 276 -27.27 -10.47 12.45
C VAL A 276 -27.56 -9.71 13.72
N GLN A 277 -28.14 -8.52 13.56
CA GLN A 277 -28.37 -7.59 14.66
C GLN A 277 -29.84 -7.21 14.76
N VAL A 278 -30.32 -7.02 15.98
CA VAL A 278 -31.67 -6.53 16.30
C VAL A 278 -31.54 -5.21 17.05
N LEU A 279 -32.36 -4.24 16.66
CA LEU A 279 -32.43 -2.97 17.38
C LEU A 279 -33.22 -3.18 18.68
N ASP A 280 -32.53 -3.09 19.81
CA ASP A 280 -33.16 -3.17 21.11
C ASP A 280 -33.77 -1.82 21.49
N LEU A 281 -35.09 -1.81 21.67
CA LEU A 281 -35.89 -0.64 22.02
C LEU A 281 -36.18 -0.53 23.52
N THR A 282 -35.68 -1.47 24.33
CA THR A 282 -35.96 -1.51 25.79
C THR A 282 -35.10 -0.54 26.58
N TYR A 283 -33.97 -0.09 26.03
CA TYR A 283 -33.10 0.91 26.64
C TYR A 283 -33.55 2.34 26.32
N GLU A 284 -33.26 3.29 27.21
CA GLU A 284 -33.47 4.73 26.93
C GLU A 284 -32.78 5.20 25.65
N VAL A 285 -31.56 4.68 25.40
CA VAL A 285 -30.84 4.85 24.15
C VAL A 285 -30.93 3.53 23.36
N GLN A 286 -31.64 3.55 22.25
CA GLN A 286 -31.78 2.40 21.36
C GLN A 286 -30.41 1.95 20.86
N GLN A 287 -30.14 0.66 20.92
CA GLN A 287 -28.84 0.08 20.50
C GLN A 287 -29.03 -1.19 19.67
N TRP A 288 -28.09 -1.44 18.76
CA TRP A 288 -28.03 -2.68 18.01
C TRP A 288 -27.35 -3.76 18.86
N VAL A 289 -28.00 -4.91 18.97
CA VAL A 289 -27.53 -6.08 19.74
C VAL A 289 -27.21 -7.20 18.77
N ASP A 290 -26.01 -7.77 18.90
CA ASP A 290 -25.57 -8.91 18.10
C ASP A 290 -26.31 -10.17 18.54
N VAL A 291 -27.08 -10.77 17.65
CA VAL A 291 -27.80 -12.04 17.88
C VAL A 291 -26.98 -13.20 17.38
N TYR A 292 -26.31 -13.04 16.24
CA TYR A 292 -25.50 -14.07 15.60
C TYR A 292 -24.40 -13.44 14.74
N SER A 293 -23.27 -14.14 14.63
CA SER A 293 -22.20 -13.74 13.70
C SER A 293 -21.58 -14.96 13.04
N SER A 294 -21.13 -14.82 11.81
CA SER A 294 -20.43 -15.88 11.09
C SER A 294 -19.40 -15.32 10.11
N ILE A 295 -18.40 -16.13 9.79
CA ILE A 295 -17.50 -15.85 8.66
C ILE A 295 -18.31 -15.98 7.39
N ARG A 296 -18.36 -14.91 6.61
CA ARG A 296 -19.07 -14.83 5.32
C ARG A 296 -18.15 -14.72 4.13
N SER A 297 -16.94 -14.23 4.33
CA SER A 297 -15.98 -14.08 3.24
C SER A 297 -14.55 -14.39 3.70
N THR A 298 -13.73 -14.84 2.76
CA THR A 298 -12.27 -14.99 2.92
C THR A 298 -11.57 -14.32 1.75
N TYR A 299 -10.40 -13.73 2.02
CA TYR A 299 -9.55 -13.09 1.02
C TYR A 299 -8.13 -13.59 1.26
N ASP A 300 -7.68 -14.46 0.39
CA ASP A 300 -6.41 -15.15 0.51
C ASP A 300 -5.45 -14.65 -0.55
N GLN A 301 -4.28 -14.18 -0.12
CA GLN A 301 -3.23 -13.72 -1.01
C GLN A 301 -1.92 -14.42 -0.68
N ASP A 302 -1.26 -14.96 -1.70
CA ASP A 302 0.13 -15.44 -1.64
C ASP A 302 0.98 -14.70 -2.68
N ASP A 303 2.17 -14.26 -2.26
CA ASP A 303 3.11 -13.53 -3.09
C ASP A 303 4.52 -14.13 -2.89
N ILE A 304 5.15 -14.58 -3.98
CA ILE A 304 6.50 -15.14 -3.97
C ILE A 304 7.31 -14.37 -4.99
N ARG A 305 8.41 -13.77 -4.55
CA ARG A 305 9.32 -13.05 -5.43
C ARG A 305 10.74 -13.56 -5.31
N LEU A 306 11.35 -13.74 -6.46
CA LEU A 306 12.78 -14.02 -6.63
C LEU A 306 13.41 -12.89 -7.42
N SER A 307 14.54 -12.34 -6.98
CA SER A 307 15.28 -11.35 -7.75
C SER A 307 16.80 -11.55 -7.61
N TYR A 308 17.51 -11.26 -8.69
CA TYR A 308 18.96 -11.27 -8.74
C TYR A 308 19.45 -9.96 -9.36
N ASP A 309 20.39 -9.32 -8.67
CA ASP A 309 21.04 -8.09 -9.08
C ASP A 309 22.55 -8.29 -9.16
N PHE A 310 23.14 -7.86 -10.27
CA PHE A 310 24.58 -7.78 -10.48
C PHE A 310 25.00 -6.31 -10.55
N TYR A 311 26.08 -5.97 -9.84
CA TYR A 311 26.70 -4.64 -9.86
C TYR A 311 28.15 -4.76 -10.30
N ARG A 312 28.54 -4.02 -11.32
CA ARG A 312 29.93 -3.91 -11.77
C ARG A 312 30.66 -2.89 -10.91
N GLY A 313 31.62 -3.39 -10.09
CA GLY A 313 32.33 -2.65 -9.05
C GLY A 313 31.74 -2.94 -7.66
N ALA A 314 32.57 -2.87 -6.64
CA ALA A 314 32.19 -3.10 -5.25
C ALA A 314 31.93 -1.78 -4.52
N GLY A 315 31.01 -1.81 -3.58
CA GLY A 315 30.71 -0.69 -2.69
C GLY A 315 29.76 0.36 -3.27
N HIS A 316 29.93 1.62 -2.87
CA HIS A 316 29.02 2.71 -3.21
C HIS A 316 29.13 3.23 -4.65
N GLU A 317 30.16 2.81 -5.39
CA GLU A 317 30.50 3.32 -6.72
C GLU A 317 30.51 2.22 -7.79
N TYR A 318 29.35 1.57 -7.98
CA TYR A 318 29.22 0.69 -9.13
C TYR A 318 29.13 1.49 -10.45
N SER A 319 29.74 0.97 -11.52
CA SER A 319 29.66 1.60 -12.84
C SER A 319 28.33 1.33 -13.52
N TRP A 320 27.82 0.11 -13.40
CA TRP A 320 26.49 -0.27 -13.89
C TRP A 320 25.91 -1.43 -13.06
N LYS A 321 24.58 -1.53 -13.11
CA LYS A 321 23.78 -2.58 -12.49
C LYS A 321 22.90 -3.22 -13.54
N ALA A 322 22.71 -4.55 -13.47
CA ALA A 322 21.66 -5.27 -14.17
C ALA A 322 20.94 -6.19 -13.19
N GLY A 323 19.64 -6.29 -13.31
CA GLY A 323 18.83 -7.13 -12.45
C GLY A 323 17.70 -7.82 -13.21
N LEU A 324 17.32 -9.00 -12.71
CA LEU A 324 16.18 -9.78 -13.18
C LEU A 324 15.31 -10.14 -11.99
N PHE A 325 14.01 -10.25 -12.20
CA PHE A 325 13.11 -10.77 -11.17
C PHE A 325 11.95 -11.56 -11.77
N ALA A 326 11.40 -12.46 -10.97
CA ALA A 326 10.13 -13.11 -11.17
C ALA A 326 9.29 -12.94 -9.91
N ASN A 327 7.99 -12.68 -10.08
CA ASN A 327 7.04 -12.59 -8.96
C ASN A 327 5.77 -13.36 -9.32
N TYR A 328 5.42 -14.34 -8.49
CA TYR A 328 4.14 -15.06 -8.56
C TYR A 328 3.18 -14.50 -7.52
N ARG A 329 1.94 -14.21 -7.92
CA ARG A 329 0.88 -13.74 -7.06
C ARG A 329 -0.41 -14.50 -7.29
N LEU A 330 -0.94 -15.07 -6.22
CA LEU A 330 -2.27 -15.67 -6.15
C LEU A 330 -3.16 -14.80 -5.28
N ASN A 331 -4.36 -14.47 -5.77
CA ASN A 331 -5.48 -13.97 -4.97
C ASN A 331 -6.63 -14.97 -5.14
N ASP A 332 -7.21 -15.42 -4.03
CA ASP A 332 -8.37 -16.32 -4.01
C ASP A 332 -9.37 -15.80 -2.98
N ASP A 333 -10.38 -15.12 -3.47
CA ASP A 333 -11.40 -14.46 -2.67
C ASP A 333 -12.70 -15.25 -2.78
N LEU A 334 -13.34 -15.53 -1.64
CA LEU A 334 -14.57 -16.31 -1.55
C LEU A 334 -15.60 -15.57 -0.67
N TYR A 335 -16.83 -15.47 -1.16
CA TYR A 335 -18.01 -15.14 -0.38
C TYR A 335 -18.87 -16.39 -0.26
N ILE A 336 -19.16 -16.84 0.98
CA ILE A 336 -19.66 -18.20 1.23
C ILE A 336 -21.13 -18.38 0.85
N MET A 337 -21.98 -17.36 1.09
CA MET A 337 -23.42 -17.51 0.83
C MET A 337 -24.10 -16.16 0.55
N PRO A 338 -24.60 -15.93 -0.67
CA PRO A 338 -24.53 -16.84 -1.84
C PRO A 338 -23.08 -17.00 -2.31
N GLU A 339 -22.72 -18.23 -2.73
CA GLU A 339 -21.33 -18.51 -3.11
C GLU A 339 -20.89 -17.66 -4.29
N SER A 340 -19.86 -16.85 -4.06
CA SER A 340 -19.22 -16.05 -5.12
C SER A 340 -17.70 -16.16 -4.93
N GLN A 341 -16.97 -16.35 -6.01
CA GLN A 341 -15.52 -16.52 -5.98
C GLN A 341 -14.85 -15.64 -7.01
N MET A 342 -13.73 -15.04 -6.65
CA MET A 342 -12.80 -14.41 -7.57
C MET A 342 -11.40 -14.94 -7.31
N LYS A 343 -10.84 -15.66 -8.30
CA LYS A 343 -9.47 -16.18 -8.24
C LYS A 343 -8.67 -15.61 -9.39
N VAL A 344 -7.45 -15.10 -9.09
CA VAL A 344 -6.55 -14.56 -10.10
C VAL A 344 -5.13 -14.99 -9.78
N GLU A 345 -4.49 -15.68 -10.74
CA GLU A 345 -3.09 -16.08 -10.67
C GLU A 345 -2.27 -15.31 -11.68
N ASN A 346 -1.26 -14.59 -11.23
CA ASN A 346 -0.42 -13.76 -12.06
C ASN A 346 1.06 -14.06 -11.85
N LEU A 347 1.80 -14.10 -12.95
CA LEU A 347 3.26 -14.20 -12.94
C LEU A 347 3.85 -12.97 -13.62
N TYR A 348 4.76 -12.29 -12.93
CA TYR A 348 5.44 -11.11 -13.42
C TYR A 348 6.93 -11.44 -13.65
N PHE A 349 7.44 -11.04 -14.80
CA PHE A 349 8.85 -11.09 -15.11
C PHE A 349 9.38 -9.69 -15.35
N GLY A 350 10.56 -9.38 -14.86
CA GLY A 350 11.14 -8.08 -15.09
C GLY A 350 12.64 -8.10 -15.21
N ALA A 351 13.13 -7.12 -15.95
CA ALA A 351 14.55 -6.80 -16.04
C ALA A 351 14.75 -5.32 -15.75
N ASN A 352 15.85 -4.97 -15.10
CA ASN A 352 16.22 -3.59 -14.87
C ASN A 352 17.72 -3.38 -15.05
N GLY A 353 18.09 -2.16 -15.44
CA GLY A 353 19.48 -1.76 -15.58
C GLY A 353 19.68 -0.32 -15.15
N LYS A 354 20.87 -0.02 -14.61
CA LYS A 354 21.30 1.34 -14.28
C LYS A 354 22.75 1.53 -14.66
N VAL A 355 23.10 2.70 -15.17
CA VAL A 355 24.47 3.10 -15.50
C VAL A 355 24.80 4.40 -14.78
N ASN A 356 25.97 4.44 -14.16
CA ASN A 356 26.52 5.63 -13.52
C ASN A 356 27.56 6.26 -14.41
N LEU A 357 27.37 7.50 -14.78
CA LEU A 357 28.23 8.28 -15.66
C LEU A 357 28.78 9.49 -14.89
N GLY A 358 30.10 9.64 -14.83
CA GLY A 358 30.72 10.82 -14.25
C GLY A 358 30.42 12.09 -15.10
N ALA A 359 30.12 13.18 -14.45
CA ALA A 359 29.84 14.48 -15.08
C ALA A 359 30.78 15.55 -14.51
N GLY A 360 32.02 15.56 -14.96
CA GLY A 360 33.07 16.41 -14.42
C GLY A 360 33.54 15.99 -13.02
N ALA A 361 34.19 16.88 -12.29
CA ALA A 361 34.80 16.57 -10.99
C ALA A 361 33.78 16.39 -9.84
N ASN A 362 32.58 16.94 -9.97
CA ASN A 362 31.61 17.05 -8.87
C ASN A 362 30.21 16.54 -9.26
N GLY A 363 30.00 16.09 -10.50
CA GLY A 363 28.71 15.68 -11.00
C GLY A 363 28.65 14.19 -11.36
N LYS A 364 27.44 13.63 -11.30
CA LYS A 364 27.15 12.23 -11.66
C LYS A 364 25.77 12.13 -12.28
N PHE A 365 25.66 11.48 -13.44
CA PHE A 365 24.41 11.04 -14.00
C PHE A 365 24.15 9.58 -13.69
N ILE A 366 22.92 9.26 -13.35
CA ILE A 366 22.45 7.88 -13.24
C ILE A 366 21.30 7.73 -14.22
N LEU A 367 21.48 6.86 -15.20
CA LEU A 367 20.45 6.50 -16.18
C LEU A 367 19.97 5.08 -15.84
N GLY A 368 18.66 4.90 -15.84
CA GLY A 368 18.01 3.63 -15.57
C GLY A 368 16.93 3.30 -16.60
N ALA A 369 16.77 2.01 -16.85
CA ALA A 369 15.64 1.48 -17.61
C ALA A 369 15.13 0.21 -16.94
N ASP A 370 13.83 -0.04 -17.05
CA ASP A 370 13.22 -1.28 -16.58
C ASP A 370 12.11 -1.74 -17.54
N PHE A 371 11.91 -3.05 -17.53
CA PHE A 371 10.87 -3.72 -18.27
C PHE A 371 10.18 -4.73 -17.36
N VAL A 372 8.85 -4.80 -17.41
CA VAL A 372 8.05 -5.80 -16.70
C VAL A 372 7.01 -6.34 -17.67
N TYR A 373 6.85 -7.65 -17.65
CA TYR A 373 5.75 -8.33 -18.31
C TYR A 373 4.91 -9.06 -17.27
N LYS A 374 3.60 -8.84 -17.29
CA LYS A 374 2.61 -9.58 -16.51
C LYS A 374 1.93 -10.60 -17.38
N ASN A 375 1.95 -11.85 -16.94
CA ASN A 375 1.21 -12.95 -17.51
C ASN A 375 0.16 -13.44 -16.52
N ASN A 376 -1.10 -13.41 -16.91
CA ASN A 376 -2.16 -14.08 -16.16
C ASN A 376 -2.12 -15.57 -16.48
N MET A 377 -2.02 -16.39 -15.44
CA MET A 377 -1.96 -17.86 -15.55
C MET A 377 -3.34 -18.50 -15.42
N ASP A 378 -4.18 -17.92 -14.55
CA ASP A 378 -5.56 -18.35 -14.32
C ASP A 378 -6.41 -17.18 -13.82
N GLY A 379 -7.69 -17.15 -14.21
CA GLY A 379 -8.64 -16.14 -13.79
C GLY A 379 -10.07 -16.65 -13.81
N LEU A 380 -10.73 -16.63 -12.67
CA LEU A 380 -12.13 -17.00 -12.48
C LEU A 380 -12.85 -15.92 -11.69
N TYR A 381 -13.99 -15.46 -12.18
CA TYR A 381 -14.97 -14.71 -11.39
C TYR A 381 -16.34 -15.34 -11.57
N ASN A 382 -16.92 -15.83 -10.48
CA ASN A 382 -18.26 -16.37 -10.41
C ASN A 382 -19.06 -15.63 -9.33
N TYR A 383 -20.16 -15.01 -9.73
CA TYR A 383 -21.07 -14.32 -8.84
C TYR A 383 -22.34 -15.17 -8.64
N GLY A 384 -22.61 -15.60 -7.42
CA GLY A 384 -23.78 -16.41 -7.07
C GLY A 384 -24.94 -15.64 -6.44
N GLY A 385 -24.86 -14.29 -6.38
CA GLY A 385 -25.92 -13.46 -5.82
C GLY A 385 -27.17 -13.35 -6.71
N ALA A 386 -28.21 -12.71 -6.18
CA ALA A 386 -29.54 -12.70 -6.81
C ALA A 386 -29.65 -11.81 -8.06
N ASP A 387 -28.80 -10.76 -8.17
CA ASP A 387 -28.89 -9.79 -9.27
C ASP A 387 -27.55 -9.65 -10.02
N PRO A 388 -27.26 -10.56 -10.97
CA PRO A 388 -26.06 -10.49 -11.82
C PRO A 388 -26.11 -9.31 -12.81
N ALA A 389 -27.27 -8.69 -13.03
CA ALA A 389 -27.43 -7.54 -13.91
C ALA A 389 -27.22 -6.20 -13.18
N SER A 390 -26.99 -6.23 -11.87
CA SER A 390 -26.80 -5.01 -11.08
C SER A 390 -25.62 -4.18 -11.59
N ILE A 391 -25.69 -2.87 -11.41
CA ILE A 391 -24.63 -1.92 -11.77
C ILE A 391 -23.30 -2.24 -11.03
N VAL A 392 -23.37 -2.80 -9.82
CA VAL A 392 -22.19 -3.26 -9.06
C VAL A 392 -21.49 -4.40 -9.79
N ILE A 393 -22.21 -5.35 -10.34
CA ILE A 393 -21.61 -6.47 -11.08
C ILE A 393 -21.12 -6.00 -12.45
N THR A 394 -22.00 -5.36 -13.23
CA THR A 394 -21.73 -5.05 -14.64
C THR A 394 -20.74 -3.90 -14.85
N GLN A 395 -20.72 -2.91 -13.95
CA GLN A 395 -19.86 -1.72 -14.11
C GLN A 395 -18.71 -1.64 -13.09
N PHE A 396 -18.70 -2.48 -12.05
CA PHE A 396 -17.62 -2.47 -11.07
C PHE A 396 -16.87 -3.81 -11.04
N MET A 397 -17.53 -4.91 -10.59
CA MET A 397 -16.81 -6.15 -10.31
C MET A 397 -16.28 -6.82 -11.58
N THR A 398 -17.07 -6.92 -12.64
CA THR A 398 -16.65 -7.55 -13.90
C THR A 398 -15.52 -6.74 -14.57
N PRO A 399 -15.60 -5.42 -14.76
CA PRO A 399 -14.48 -4.66 -15.32
C PRO A 399 -13.21 -4.69 -14.46
N ASP A 400 -13.35 -4.72 -13.13
CA ASP A 400 -12.20 -4.82 -12.24
C ASP A 400 -11.50 -6.19 -12.35
N PHE A 401 -12.28 -7.28 -12.44
CA PHE A 401 -11.76 -8.62 -12.71
C PHE A 401 -11.06 -8.71 -14.07
N GLU A 402 -11.67 -8.12 -15.13
CA GLU A 402 -11.06 -8.10 -16.47
C GLU A 402 -9.69 -7.41 -16.46
N TYR A 403 -9.56 -6.27 -15.70
CA TYR A 403 -8.26 -5.63 -15.51
C TYR A 403 -7.28 -6.53 -14.75
N LEU A 404 -7.73 -7.22 -13.70
CA LEU A 404 -6.86 -8.07 -12.87
C LEU A 404 -6.30 -9.27 -13.63
N LYS A 405 -7.03 -9.83 -14.58
CA LYS A 405 -6.56 -10.95 -15.43
C LYS A 405 -5.81 -10.49 -16.68
N GLN A 406 -5.89 -9.21 -17.07
CA GLN A 406 -5.30 -8.75 -18.31
C GLN A 406 -3.77 -8.81 -18.31
N ASN A 407 -3.18 -9.35 -19.37
CA ASN A 407 -1.74 -9.33 -19.61
C ASN A 407 -1.31 -7.93 -20.05
N TYR A 408 -0.16 -7.50 -19.60
CA TYR A 408 0.41 -6.21 -20.00
C TYR A 408 1.93 -6.18 -19.91
N TYR A 409 2.53 -5.21 -20.55
CA TYR A 409 3.92 -4.84 -20.33
C TYR A 409 4.05 -3.42 -19.80
N LYS A 410 5.10 -3.22 -19.01
CA LYS A 410 5.55 -1.92 -18.52
C LYS A 410 6.95 -1.66 -19.04
N ILE A 411 7.20 -0.46 -19.55
CA ILE A 411 8.53 0.05 -19.89
C ILE A 411 8.75 1.29 -19.04
N GLY A 412 9.86 1.30 -18.30
CA GLY A 412 10.27 2.42 -17.46
C GLY A 412 11.62 2.99 -17.87
N GLY A 413 11.77 4.30 -17.69
CA GLY A 413 13.03 5.02 -17.86
C GLY A 413 13.22 6.05 -16.76
N ALA A 414 14.45 6.20 -16.27
CA ALA A 414 14.79 7.18 -15.26
C ALA A 414 16.14 7.84 -15.55
N ALA A 415 16.24 9.14 -15.26
CA ALA A 415 17.49 9.89 -15.31
C ALA A 415 17.60 10.72 -14.02
N SER A 416 18.77 10.65 -13.39
CA SER A 416 19.07 11.45 -12.21
C SER A 416 20.40 12.14 -12.37
N PHE A 417 20.49 13.39 -11.99
CA PHE A 417 21.73 14.15 -11.94
C PHE A 417 22.02 14.54 -10.49
N PHE A 418 23.23 14.28 -10.03
CA PHE A 418 23.73 14.65 -8.70
C PHE A 418 24.93 15.56 -8.88
N THR A 419 25.03 16.59 -8.05
CA THR A 419 26.21 17.44 -7.97
C THR A 419 26.49 17.83 -6.53
N THR A 420 27.76 17.89 -6.16
CA THR A 420 28.17 18.41 -4.87
C THR A 420 28.27 19.93 -4.92
N ILE A 421 27.86 20.59 -3.84
CA ILE A 421 27.84 22.05 -3.69
C ILE A 421 28.84 22.45 -2.58
N GLY A 422 29.56 23.55 -2.82
CA GLY A 422 30.50 24.13 -1.87
C GLY A 422 31.88 23.48 -1.84
N GLN A 423 32.85 24.19 -1.25
CA GLN A 423 34.25 23.79 -1.23
C GLN A 423 34.50 22.53 -0.36
N ALA A 424 33.68 22.32 0.68
CA ALA A 424 33.81 21.17 1.57
C ALA A 424 33.14 19.89 1.06
N ARG A 425 32.45 19.91 -0.08
CA ARG A 425 31.71 18.80 -0.72
C ARG A 425 30.75 18.03 0.24
N LYS A 426 30.31 18.68 1.30
CA LYS A 426 29.40 18.09 2.29
C LYS A 426 27.93 18.18 1.90
N SER A 427 27.58 19.12 1.02
CA SER A 427 26.21 19.31 0.53
C SER A 427 26.10 18.96 -0.93
N GLY A 428 24.95 18.49 -1.34
CA GLY A 428 24.69 18.15 -2.73
C GLY A 428 23.29 18.55 -3.17
N MET A 429 23.10 18.66 -4.48
CA MET A 429 21.80 18.83 -5.11
C MET A 429 21.58 17.68 -6.09
N PHE A 430 20.33 17.28 -6.24
CA PHE A 430 19.96 16.32 -7.26
C PHE A 430 18.68 16.68 -7.98
N LEU A 431 18.60 16.25 -9.23
CA LEU A 431 17.40 16.29 -10.06
C LEU A 431 17.07 14.87 -10.48
N LYS A 432 15.79 14.51 -10.49
CA LYS A 432 15.29 13.20 -10.91
C LYS A 432 14.18 13.36 -11.93
N LEU A 433 14.22 12.56 -12.97
CA LEU A 433 13.15 12.38 -13.96
C LEU A 433 12.88 10.89 -14.09
N ALA A 434 11.63 10.50 -14.14
CA ALA A 434 11.25 9.12 -14.42
C ALA A 434 9.95 9.10 -15.21
N ALA A 435 9.79 8.12 -16.08
CA ALA A 435 8.56 7.87 -16.80
C ALA A 435 8.33 6.37 -16.95
N ASP A 436 7.09 5.93 -16.72
CA ASP A 436 6.62 4.57 -16.88
C ASP A 436 5.46 4.56 -17.89
N TYR A 437 5.48 3.59 -18.79
CA TYR A 437 4.43 3.33 -19.76
C TYR A 437 3.90 1.92 -19.60
N TYR A 438 2.59 1.81 -19.42
CA TYR A 438 1.86 0.53 -19.28
C TYR A 438 0.98 0.34 -20.51
N LYS A 439 1.05 -0.84 -21.11
CA LYS A 439 0.23 -1.20 -22.25
C LYS A 439 -0.26 -2.65 -22.08
N PRO A 440 -1.59 -2.90 -22.10
CA PRO A 440 -2.12 -4.24 -22.19
C PRO A 440 -1.73 -4.89 -23.53
N THR A 441 -1.61 -6.21 -23.54
CA THR A 441 -1.32 -6.97 -24.77
C THR A 441 -2.52 -7.02 -25.69
N GLU A 442 -3.71 -6.87 -25.15
CA GLU A 442 -4.98 -6.84 -25.86
C GLU A 442 -5.74 -5.56 -25.51
N GLY A 443 -6.37 -4.93 -26.50
CA GLY A 443 -7.09 -3.67 -26.36
C GLY A 443 -6.23 -2.41 -26.57
N ASP A 444 -6.91 -1.26 -26.62
CA ASP A 444 -6.30 0.02 -27.02
C ASP A 444 -5.84 0.88 -25.83
N GLY A 445 -6.20 0.52 -24.61
CA GLY A 445 -5.87 1.27 -23.39
C GLY A 445 -4.38 1.39 -23.16
N ASN A 446 -3.98 2.46 -22.48
CA ASN A 446 -2.62 2.63 -21.96
C ASN A 446 -2.64 3.47 -20.68
N ARG A 447 -1.51 3.49 -19.97
CA ARG A 447 -1.29 4.36 -18.82
C ARG A 447 0.13 4.86 -18.78
N VAL A 448 0.31 6.14 -18.54
CA VAL A 448 1.61 6.80 -18.41
C VAL A 448 1.73 7.40 -17.03
N GLN A 449 2.88 7.21 -16.41
CA GLN A 449 3.26 7.92 -15.20
C GLN A 449 4.56 8.69 -15.49
N ALA A 450 4.61 9.96 -15.12
CA ALA A 450 5.81 10.78 -15.20
C ALA A 450 6.08 11.43 -13.85
N THR A 451 7.33 11.46 -13.43
CA THR A 451 7.77 12.02 -12.16
C THR A 451 8.96 12.94 -12.35
N PHE A 452 8.92 14.09 -11.70
CA PHE A 452 10.03 15.04 -11.57
C PHE A 452 10.32 15.26 -10.09
N GLY A 453 11.60 15.34 -9.73
CA GLY A 453 12.02 15.63 -8.36
C GLY A 453 13.27 16.49 -8.32
N VAL A 454 13.37 17.33 -7.30
CA VAL A 454 14.54 18.12 -6.95
C VAL A 454 14.81 17.99 -5.46
N GLY A 455 16.08 17.87 -5.07
CA GLY A 455 16.40 17.76 -3.65
C GLY A 455 17.82 18.18 -3.34
N PHE A 456 18.05 18.28 -2.02
CA PHE A 456 19.31 18.69 -1.41
C PHE A 456 19.71 17.70 -0.33
N THR A 457 21.01 17.44 -0.25
CA THR A 457 21.67 16.70 0.85
C THR A 457 22.60 17.66 1.59
N PHE A 458 22.67 17.57 2.92
CA PHE A 458 23.48 18.40 3.79
C PHE A 458 23.98 17.60 4.99
#